data_7934e0d4a598b51ba998825cd5cdb80e
#
_entry.id   7934e0d4a598b51ba998825cd5cdb80e
#
_cell.length_a   1.000
_cell.length_b   1.000
_cell.length_c   1.000
_cell.angle_alpha   90.00
_cell.angle_beta   90.00
_cell.angle_gamma   90.00
#
_symmetry.space_group_name_H-M   'P 1'
#
loop_
_entity.id
_entity.type
_entity.pdbx_description
1 polymer ?
#
loop_
_entity_poly.entity_id
_entity_poly.type
_entity_poly.pdbx_seq_one_letter_code
_entity_poly.pdbx_strand_id
1 'polypeptide(L)'
;MIHRVFSVGRPSGWSKEAGDEYCKRISRFAKVESHFLKEGPMVEKEMLEKSQGLWSICLDPSGVGLSTEDWRKEWEKLERGGRTGLAWMIGGADGFSEDFRKSCDSVRSLGPQTLSHDLARVVLVEQIYRLESWRAGHPYHRK
;
A
#
# COMPACT_ATOMS: atom_id res chain seq x y z
N MET A 1 -10.78 -1.09 7.69
CA MET A 1 -10.20 -1.89 6.57
C MET A 1 -8.99 -2.67 7.07
N ILE A 2 -8.74 -3.82 6.50
CA ILE A 2 -7.49 -4.56 6.68
C ILE A 2 -6.53 -4.11 5.58
N HIS A 3 -5.28 -3.84 5.93
CA HIS A 3 -4.25 -3.49 4.96
C HIS A 3 -3.14 -4.52 4.98
N ARG A 4 -2.87 -5.12 3.85
CA ARG A 4 -1.78 -6.06 3.68
C ARG A 4 -0.77 -5.45 2.72
N VAL A 5 0.42 -5.12 3.22
CA VAL A 5 1.46 -4.42 2.45
C VAL A 5 2.55 -5.39 2.08
N PHE A 6 2.72 -5.61 0.78
CA PHE A 6 3.77 -6.47 0.23
C PHE A 6 4.92 -5.62 -0.31
N SER A 7 6.13 -5.93 0.11
CA SER A 7 7.34 -5.28 -0.39
C SER A 7 8.40 -6.32 -0.71
N VAL A 8 9.28 -5.98 -1.63
CA VAL A 8 10.42 -6.83 -1.99
C VAL A 8 11.60 -6.47 -1.08
N GLY A 9 12.18 -7.48 -0.42
CA GLY A 9 13.27 -7.28 0.52
C GLY A 9 12.83 -6.74 1.88
N ARG A 10 13.70 -6.88 2.87
CA ARG A 10 13.43 -6.37 4.23
C ARG A 10 14.00 -4.97 4.39
N PRO A 11 13.23 -4.04 4.99
CA PRO A 11 13.77 -2.72 5.29
C PRO A 11 14.80 -2.81 6.42
N SER A 12 15.69 -1.82 6.46
CA SER A 12 16.68 -1.67 7.52
C SER A 12 16.92 -0.20 7.82
N GLY A 13 17.55 0.08 8.97
CA GLY A 13 17.87 1.46 9.35
C GLY A 13 16.64 2.35 9.46
N TRP A 14 16.73 3.55 8.89
CA TRP A 14 15.69 4.57 9.00
C TRP A 14 14.35 4.14 8.42
N SER A 15 14.36 3.41 7.30
CA SER A 15 13.12 3.00 6.65
C SER A 15 12.37 1.94 7.47
N LYS A 16 13.09 1.06 8.14
CA LYS A 16 12.49 0.12 9.07
C LYS A 16 11.86 0.84 10.25
N GLU A 17 12.61 1.74 10.87
CA GLU A 17 12.13 2.52 12.04
C GLU A 17 10.89 3.35 11.69
N ALA A 18 10.93 4.08 10.58
CA ALA A 18 9.82 4.91 10.14
C ALA A 18 8.59 4.06 9.79
N GLY A 19 8.78 2.98 9.04
CA GLY A 19 7.69 2.09 8.67
C GLY A 19 7.04 1.43 9.89
N ASP A 20 7.84 0.93 10.83
CA ASP A 20 7.35 0.31 12.06
C ASP A 20 6.57 1.32 12.91
N GLU A 21 7.04 2.57 13.00
CA GLU A 21 6.33 3.60 13.75
C GLU A 21 4.94 3.88 13.18
N TYR A 22 4.82 4.02 11.86
CA TYR A 22 3.51 4.24 11.25
C TYR A 22 2.62 3.01 11.33
N CYS A 23 3.15 1.82 11.18
CA CYS A 23 2.37 0.60 11.37
C CYS A 23 1.80 0.50 12.80
N LYS A 24 2.60 0.88 13.79
CA LYS A 24 2.15 0.94 15.17
C LYS A 24 1.00 1.94 15.35
N ARG A 25 1.12 3.12 14.74
CA ARG A 25 0.04 4.13 14.79
C ARG A 25 -1.22 3.67 14.09
N ILE A 26 -1.08 3.01 12.92
CA ILE A 26 -2.22 2.45 12.18
C ILE A 26 -2.99 1.45 13.05
N SER A 27 -2.31 0.65 13.85
CA SER A 27 -2.92 -0.42 14.64
C SER A 27 -3.99 0.05 15.62
N ARG A 28 -4.04 1.35 15.91
CA ARG A 28 -5.12 1.95 16.72
C ARG A 28 -6.45 2.03 15.96
N PHE A 29 -6.41 2.03 14.63
CA PHE A 29 -7.58 2.32 13.79
C PHE A 29 -7.91 1.18 12.84
N ALA A 30 -6.92 0.41 12.42
CA ALA A 30 -7.06 -0.64 11.42
C ALA A 30 -6.00 -1.71 11.61
N LYS A 31 -6.21 -2.86 10.97
CA LYS A 31 -5.22 -3.92 10.97
C LYS A 31 -4.27 -3.71 9.79
N VAL A 32 -2.98 -3.69 10.04
CA VAL A 32 -1.95 -3.65 9.00
C VAL A 32 -1.00 -4.83 9.16
N GLU A 33 -0.75 -5.51 8.04
CA GLU A 33 0.17 -6.64 7.97
C GLU A 33 1.25 -6.31 6.94
N SER A 34 2.51 -6.45 7.32
CA SER A 34 3.65 -6.25 6.41
C SER A 34 4.23 -7.59 6.00
N HIS A 35 4.37 -7.80 4.70
CA HIS A 35 4.95 -9.00 4.11
C HIS A 35 6.17 -8.61 3.28
N PHE A 36 7.34 -9.06 3.70
CA PHE A 36 8.59 -8.79 3.00
C PHE A 36 8.97 -10.04 2.22
N LEU A 37 8.90 -9.94 0.89
CA LEU A 37 9.12 -11.07 0.00
C LEU A 37 10.51 -11.01 -0.59
N LYS A 38 11.09 -12.18 -0.82
CA LYS A 38 12.42 -12.28 -1.44
C LYS A 38 12.32 -11.99 -2.93
N GLU A 39 13.23 -11.16 -3.44
CA GLU A 39 13.37 -10.93 -4.88
C GLU A 39 13.57 -12.23 -5.63
N GLY A 40 12.91 -12.39 -6.75
CA GLY A 40 13.04 -13.58 -7.57
C GLY A 40 11.88 -13.72 -8.56
N PRO A 41 11.94 -14.73 -9.46
CA PRO A 41 10.94 -14.90 -10.53
C PRO A 41 9.54 -15.22 -10.03
N MET A 42 9.38 -15.64 -8.78
CA MET A 42 8.09 -16.02 -8.21
C MET A 42 7.45 -14.94 -7.35
N VAL A 43 8.10 -13.77 -7.16
CA VAL A 43 7.62 -12.76 -6.23
C VAL A 43 6.24 -12.20 -6.61
N GLU A 44 6.02 -11.94 -7.89
CA GLU A 44 4.73 -11.42 -8.36
C GLU A 44 3.61 -12.44 -8.17
N LYS A 45 3.85 -13.70 -8.49
CA LYS A 45 2.89 -14.78 -8.26
C LYS A 45 2.56 -14.92 -6.78
N GLU A 46 3.56 -14.86 -5.92
CA GLU A 46 3.38 -14.94 -4.47
C GLU A 46 2.53 -13.78 -3.94
N MET A 47 2.78 -12.54 -4.43
CA MET A 47 1.97 -11.39 -4.06
C MET A 47 0.49 -11.59 -4.43
N LEU A 48 0.21 -12.07 -5.63
CA LEU A 48 -1.15 -12.31 -6.08
C LEU A 48 -1.84 -13.40 -5.25
N GLU A 49 -1.14 -14.49 -4.96
CA GLU A 49 -1.69 -15.58 -4.15
C GLU A 49 -2.02 -15.11 -2.73
N LYS A 50 -1.13 -14.34 -2.11
CA LYS A 50 -1.31 -13.87 -0.73
C LYS A 50 -2.26 -12.69 -0.60
N SER A 51 -2.67 -12.09 -1.72
CA SER A 51 -3.63 -10.98 -1.74
C SER A 51 -5.06 -11.43 -2.00
N GLN A 52 -5.31 -12.72 -2.20
CA GLN A 52 -6.65 -13.21 -2.50
C GLN A 52 -7.66 -12.78 -1.42
N GLY A 53 -8.83 -12.37 -1.88
CA GLY A 53 -9.89 -11.86 -1.01
C GLY A 53 -9.80 -10.37 -0.70
N LEU A 54 -8.70 -9.72 -1.03
CA LEU A 54 -8.50 -8.28 -0.87
C LEU A 54 -8.49 -7.58 -2.23
N TRP A 55 -8.80 -6.30 -2.24
CA TRP A 55 -8.65 -5.47 -3.43
C TRP A 55 -7.17 -5.16 -3.63
N SER A 56 -6.58 -5.65 -4.72
CA SER A 56 -5.14 -5.50 -4.98
C SER A 56 -4.83 -4.19 -5.70
N ILE A 57 -3.87 -3.46 -5.15
CA ILE A 57 -3.41 -2.18 -5.68
C ILE A 57 -1.93 -2.30 -5.99
N CYS A 58 -1.60 -2.26 -7.26
CA CYS A 58 -0.21 -2.21 -7.72
C CYS A 58 0.25 -0.76 -7.66
N LEU A 59 1.28 -0.48 -6.87
CA LEU A 59 1.89 0.84 -6.83
C LEU A 59 2.97 0.93 -7.90
N ASP A 60 2.74 1.78 -8.88
CA ASP A 60 3.62 1.95 -10.03
C ASP A 60 3.51 3.39 -10.54
N PRO A 61 4.63 4.03 -10.95
CA PRO A 61 4.57 5.40 -11.47
C PRO A 61 3.66 5.59 -12.68
N SER A 62 3.39 4.52 -13.44
CA SER A 62 2.47 4.56 -14.59
C SER A 62 1.00 4.57 -14.20
N GLY A 63 0.69 4.34 -12.92
CA GLY A 63 -0.69 4.31 -12.44
C GLY A 63 -1.30 5.69 -12.27
N VAL A 64 -2.61 5.71 -12.02
CA VAL A 64 -3.33 6.96 -11.75
C VAL A 64 -2.91 7.48 -10.37
N GLY A 65 -2.49 8.76 -10.33
CA GLY A 65 -2.19 9.45 -9.09
C GLY A 65 -3.47 9.98 -8.45
N LEU A 66 -3.66 9.69 -7.18
CA LEU A 66 -4.81 10.17 -6.42
C LEU A 66 -4.35 11.11 -5.31
N SER A 67 -5.13 12.16 -5.06
CA SER A 67 -4.95 12.95 -3.85
C SER A 67 -5.33 12.12 -2.62
N THR A 68 -4.91 12.55 -1.45
CA THR A 68 -5.32 11.88 -0.19
C THR A 68 -6.84 11.81 -0.08
N GLU A 69 -7.53 12.89 -0.45
CA GLU A 69 -8.99 12.94 -0.41
C GLU A 69 -9.62 11.95 -1.39
N ASP A 70 -9.06 11.82 -2.60
CA ASP A 70 -9.56 10.86 -3.60
C ASP A 70 -9.30 9.42 -3.16
N TRP A 71 -8.20 9.15 -2.49
CA TRP A 71 -7.96 7.86 -1.85
C TRP A 71 -9.05 7.53 -0.85
N ARG A 72 -9.44 8.49 -0.03
CA ARG A 72 -10.52 8.29 0.95
C ARG A 72 -11.82 7.92 0.26
N LYS A 73 -12.17 8.63 -0.80
CA LYS A 73 -13.40 8.35 -1.57
C LYS A 73 -13.37 6.96 -2.19
N GLU A 74 -12.22 6.56 -2.74
CA GLU A 74 -12.07 5.23 -3.35
C GLU A 74 -12.22 4.13 -2.29
N TRP A 75 -11.61 4.29 -1.12
CA TRP A 75 -11.73 3.30 -0.04
C TRP A 75 -13.17 3.18 0.44
N GLU A 76 -13.85 4.30 0.62
CA GLU A 76 -15.24 4.29 1.05
C GLU A 76 -16.14 3.59 0.03
N LYS A 77 -15.89 3.81 -1.25
CA LYS A 77 -16.59 3.12 -2.33
C LYS A 77 -16.37 1.62 -2.30
N LEU A 78 -15.12 1.18 -2.13
CA LEU A 78 -14.77 -0.24 -2.04
C LEU A 78 -15.43 -0.89 -0.83
N GLU A 79 -15.44 -0.21 0.30
CA GLU A 79 -16.04 -0.70 1.54
C GLU A 79 -17.56 -0.84 1.39
N ARG A 80 -18.22 0.14 0.78
CA ARG A 80 -19.65 0.05 0.46
C ARG A 80 -19.95 -1.09 -0.51
N GLY A 81 -19.00 -1.44 -1.38
CA GLY A 81 -19.09 -2.58 -2.31
C GLY A 81 -18.80 -3.92 -1.66
N GLY A 82 -18.57 -3.97 -0.36
CA GLY A 82 -18.34 -5.22 0.38
C GLY A 82 -16.87 -5.61 0.53
N ARG A 83 -15.93 -4.78 0.12
CA ARG A 83 -14.52 -5.09 0.32
C ARG A 83 -14.12 -4.85 1.77
N THR A 84 -13.40 -5.81 2.34
CA THR A 84 -12.97 -5.79 3.73
C THR A 84 -11.53 -5.32 3.90
N GLY A 85 -10.75 -5.32 2.83
CA GLY A 85 -9.34 -4.92 2.92
C GLY A 85 -8.68 -4.67 1.59
N LEU A 86 -7.51 -4.09 1.68
CA LEU A 86 -6.68 -3.68 0.55
C LEU A 86 -5.32 -4.38 0.62
N ALA A 87 -4.86 -4.87 -0.52
CA ALA A 87 -3.51 -5.42 -0.67
C ALA A 87 -2.69 -4.43 -1.49
N TRP A 88 -1.58 -3.98 -0.93
CA TRP A 88 -0.71 -2.98 -1.53
C TRP A 88 0.57 -3.64 -2.01
N MET A 89 0.93 -3.45 -3.28
CA MET A 89 2.10 -4.08 -3.86
C MET A 89 3.17 -3.04 -4.16
N ILE A 90 4.32 -3.17 -3.51
CA ILE A 90 5.50 -2.32 -3.75
C ILE A 90 6.58 -3.19 -4.38
N GLY A 91 7.00 -2.82 -5.59
CA GLY A 91 8.00 -3.56 -6.34
C GLY A 91 9.42 -3.27 -5.89
N GLY A 92 10.36 -4.11 -6.35
CA GLY A 92 11.78 -3.88 -6.19
C GLY A 92 12.32 -2.85 -7.20
N ALA A 93 13.65 -2.82 -7.38
CA ALA A 93 14.32 -1.84 -8.20
C ALA A 93 13.86 -1.83 -9.67
N ASP A 94 13.48 -2.99 -10.20
CA ASP A 94 13.04 -3.12 -11.59
C ASP A 94 11.53 -2.92 -11.80
N GLY A 95 10.81 -2.62 -10.74
CA GLY A 95 9.36 -2.44 -10.78
C GLY A 95 8.61 -3.75 -11.04
N PHE A 96 7.42 -3.64 -11.60
CA PHE A 96 6.54 -4.78 -11.90
C PHE A 96 6.41 -5.02 -13.40
N SER A 97 6.15 -6.27 -13.78
CA SER A 97 5.83 -6.62 -15.16
C SER A 97 4.47 -6.05 -15.57
N GLU A 98 4.27 -5.91 -16.89
CA GLU A 98 2.99 -5.49 -17.43
C GLU A 98 1.87 -6.48 -17.06
N ASP A 99 2.16 -7.78 -17.14
CA ASP A 99 1.19 -8.83 -16.79
C ASP A 99 0.75 -8.72 -15.33
N PHE A 100 1.68 -8.45 -14.42
CA PHE A 100 1.34 -8.26 -13.01
C PHE A 100 0.44 -7.05 -12.82
N ARG A 101 0.79 -5.91 -13.44
CA ARG A 101 -0.03 -4.70 -13.36
C ARG A 101 -1.46 -4.96 -13.82
N LYS A 102 -1.62 -5.70 -14.93
CA LYS A 102 -2.95 -6.08 -15.45
C LYS A 102 -3.69 -7.04 -14.55
N SER A 103 -2.98 -7.85 -13.78
CA SER A 103 -3.59 -8.83 -12.87
C SER A 103 -4.07 -8.23 -11.56
N CYS A 104 -3.59 -7.04 -11.20
CA CYS A 104 -4.07 -6.34 -10.02
C CYS A 104 -5.41 -5.64 -10.30
N ASP A 105 -6.20 -5.45 -9.26
CA ASP A 105 -7.51 -4.79 -9.39
C ASP A 105 -7.37 -3.33 -9.80
N SER A 106 -6.31 -2.67 -9.36
CA SER A 106 -6.00 -1.30 -9.78
C SER A 106 -4.51 -1.04 -9.78
N VAL A 107 -4.10 -0.04 -10.57
CA VAL A 107 -2.72 0.46 -10.60
C VAL A 107 -2.77 1.93 -10.19
N ARG A 108 -2.01 2.28 -9.16
CA ARG A 108 -2.01 3.64 -8.59
C ARG A 108 -0.58 4.13 -8.42
N SER A 109 -0.41 5.44 -8.50
CA SER A 109 0.87 6.10 -8.29
C SER A 109 0.87 6.87 -6.98
N LEU A 110 1.99 6.85 -6.27
CA LEU A 110 2.19 7.69 -5.08
C LEU A 110 2.61 9.12 -5.47
N GLY A 111 2.67 9.42 -6.75
CA GLY A 111 3.04 10.71 -7.28
C GLY A 111 3.82 10.56 -8.58
N PRO A 112 4.12 11.67 -9.28
CA PRO A 112 4.82 11.62 -10.56
C PRO A 112 6.31 11.33 -10.44
N GLN A 113 6.86 11.42 -9.23
CA GLN A 113 8.28 11.18 -8.99
C GLN A 113 8.55 9.70 -8.74
N THR A 114 9.71 9.24 -9.19
CA THR A 114 10.19 7.89 -8.90
C THR A 114 10.75 7.86 -7.48
N LEU A 115 10.20 6.98 -6.64
CA LEU A 115 10.66 6.79 -5.27
C LEU A 115 11.41 5.48 -5.14
N SER A 116 12.43 5.43 -4.27
CA SER A 116 13.01 4.15 -3.89
C SER A 116 11.92 3.29 -3.24
N HIS A 117 12.06 1.96 -3.32
CA HIS A 117 11.05 1.06 -2.72
C HIS A 117 10.94 1.24 -1.20
N ASP A 118 12.03 1.57 -0.52
CA ASP A 118 12.04 1.85 0.92
C ASP A 118 11.24 3.10 1.25
N LEU A 119 11.46 4.18 0.49
CA LEU A 119 10.72 5.42 0.68
C LEU A 119 9.26 5.27 0.28
N ALA A 120 8.99 4.54 -0.80
CA ALA A 120 7.61 4.28 -1.23
C ALA A 120 6.81 3.58 -0.13
N ARG A 121 7.42 2.62 0.57
CA ARG A 121 6.76 1.94 1.69
C ARG A 121 6.46 2.91 2.82
N VAL A 122 7.41 3.77 3.20
CA VAL A 122 7.20 4.76 4.26
C VAL A 122 6.09 5.75 3.89
N VAL A 123 6.11 6.26 2.66
CA VAL A 123 5.06 7.15 2.16
C VAL A 123 3.70 6.46 2.20
N LEU A 124 3.63 5.20 1.77
CA LEU A 124 2.38 4.45 1.77
C LEU A 124 1.81 4.28 3.18
N VAL A 125 2.62 3.81 4.13
CA VAL A 125 2.10 3.57 5.48
C VAL A 125 1.74 4.86 6.21
N GLU A 126 2.43 5.97 5.90
CA GLU A 126 2.01 7.27 6.38
C GLU A 126 0.63 7.65 5.84
N GLN A 127 0.39 7.43 4.53
CA GLN A 127 -0.92 7.71 3.93
C GLN A 127 -2.01 6.79 4.49
N ILE A 128 -1.72 5.52 4.73
CA ILE A 128 -2.67 4.60 5.38
C ILE A 128 -3.03 5.12 6.77
N TYR A 129 -2.04 5.52 7.56
CA TYR A 129 -2.28 6.11 8.88
C TYR A 129 -3.15 7.37 8.77
N ARG A 130 -2.81 8.26 7.86
CA ARG A 130 -3.54 9.51 7.64
C ARG A 130 -5.01 9.25 7.32
N LEU A 131 -5.26 8.33 6.41
CA LEU A 131 -6.61 8.03 5.96
C LEU A 131 -7.43 7.29 7.03
N GLU A 132 -6.86 6.30 7.67
CA GLU A 132 -7.60 5.55 8.70
C GLU A 132 -7.87 6.39 9.94
N SER A 133 -6.91 7.22 10.34
CA SER A 133 -7.13 8.15 11.47
C SER A 133 -8.18 9.22 11.11
N TRP A 134 -8.14 9.74 9.87
CA TRP A 134 -9.15 10.69 9.40
C TRP A 134 -10.55 10.08 9.39
N ARG A 135 -10.66 8.86 8.86
CA ARG A 135 -11.94 8.13 8.82
C ARG A 135 -12.50 7.86 10.23
N ALA A 136 -11.63 7.73 11.22
CA ALA A 136 -12.01 7.54 12.61
C ALA A 136 -12.26 8.85 13.38
N GLY A 137 -12.16 10.00 12.70
CA GLY A 137 -12.37 11.31 13.33
C GLY A 137 -11.17 11.87 14.09
N HIS A 138 -10.00 11.25 13.98
CA HIS A 138 -8.79 11.73 14.62
C HIS A 138 -8.21 12.94 13.87
N PRO A 139 -7.65 13.96 14.57
CA PRO A 139 -7.24 15.22 13.94
C PRO A 139 -5.87 15.23 13.26
N TYR A 140 -5.27 14.08 12.99
CA TYR A 140 -3.95 14.01 12.35
C TYR A 140 -3.94 14.68 10.98
N HIS A 141 -4.95 14.36 10.12
CA HIS A 141 -5.02 14.91 8.78
C HIS A 141 -5.48 16.37 8.81
N ARG A 142 -4.72 17.21 8.08
CA ARG A 142 -5.07 18.61 7.84
C ARG A 142 -4.98 18.87 6.34
N LYS A 143 -6.00 19.55 5.82
CA LYS A 143 -6.05 19.94 4.40
C LYS A 143 -5.07 21.08 4.12
#